data_45c9a764200c97223612817981575eda
#
_entry.id   45c9a764200c97223612817981575eda
#
_cell.length_a   1.000
_cell.length_b   1.000
_cell.length_c   1.000
_cell.angle_alpha   90.00
_cell.angle_beta   90.00
_cell.angle_gamma   90.00
#
_symmetry.space_group_name_H-M   'P 1'
#
loop_
_entity.id
_entity.type
_entity.pdbx_description
1 polymer ?
#
loop_
_entity_poly.entity_id
_entity_poly.type
_entity_poly.pdbx_seq_one_letter_code
_entity_poly.pdbx_strand_id
1 'polypeptide(L)'
;MRLDKSSKHKCTFLLCWAMASLLITSPAWTATQVDLTTTVQGELRPTIEGNCNLPDGMKLIVRVTRKESAFKSDTPVEVQSGHFAVGPLMQGNAELNPGEYHVEIMSVHPTDQPEAVRAAIGQKGQALQGALTRRYSGATWVRVLTTF
;
A
#
# COMPACT_ATOMS: atom_id res chain seq x y z
N MET A 1 -69.84 -48.76 37.73
CA MET A 1 -69.26 -48.10 38.90
C MET A 1 -67.82 -47.68 38.59
N ARG A 2 -67.63 -46.36 38.60
CA ARG A 2 -66.34 -45.61 38.73
C ARG A 2 -65.26 -45.85 37.69
N LEU A 3 -65.04 -44.80 36.86
CA LEU A 3 -64.11 -43.68 37.04
C LEU A 3 -62.65 -44.12 36.84
N ASP A 4 -62.10 -43.57 35.90
CA ASP A 4 -61.38 -42.28 35.73
C ASP A 4 -59.91 -42.56 35.53
N LYS A 5 -59.22 -42.08 34.57
CA LYS A 5 -58.43 -40.87 34.77
C LYS A 5 -57.62 -40.52 33.51
N SER A 6 -57.99 -39.39 33.04
CA SER A 6 -57.18 -38.60 32.13
C SER A 6 -55.70 -38.59 32.46
N SER A 7 -54.82 -38.92 31.52
CA SER A 7 -53.44 -38.57 31.54
C SER A 7 -53.10 -37.63 30.44
N LYS A 8 -52.96 -36.36 30.80
CA LYS A 8 -52.54 -35.29 29.95
C LYS A 8 -51.05 -35.46 29.65
N HIS A 9 -50.73 -35.88 28.44
CA HIS A 9 -49.34 -35.79 27.94
C HIS A 9 -49.07 -34.33 27.52
N LYS A 10 -48.34 -33.64 28.37
CA LYS A 10 -47.72 -32.34 28.07
C LYS A 10 -46.63 -32.57 27.03
N CYS A 11 -46.90 -32.28 25.77
CA CYS A 11 -45.89 -32.17 24.76
C CYS A 11 -45.05 -30.91 25.04
N THR A 12 -43.89 -31.12 25.65
CA THR A 12 -42.88 -30.07 25.81
C THR A 12 -42.19 -29.89 24.48
N PHE A 13 -42.57 -28.84 23.74
CA PHE A 13 -41.88 -28.42 22.57
C PHE A 13 -40.53 -27.79 22.95
N LEU A 14 -39.46 -28.60 22.88
CA LEU A 14 -38.10 -28.10 22.95
C LEU A 14 -37.78 -27.40 21.62
N LEU A 15 -37.92 -26.09 21.61
CA LEU A 15 -37.41 -25.23 20.55
C LEU A 15 -35.87 -25.24 20.61
N CYS A 16 -35.24 -26.08 19.80
CA CYS A 16 -33.82 -26.00 19.51
C CYS A 16 -33.57 -24.75 18.66
N TRP A 17 -33.21 -23.66 19.28
CA TRP A 17 -32.62 -22.50 18.62
C TRP A 17 -31.21 -22.86 18.18
N ALA A 18 -31.04 -23.27 16.94
CA ALA A 18 -29.75 -23.35 16.29
C ALA A 18 -29.32 -21.90 16.00
N MET A 19 -28.52 -21.32 16.90
CA MET A 19 -27.77 -20.12 16.62
C MET A 19 -26.72 -20.44 15.57
N ALA A 20 -27.03 -20.15 14.31
CA ALA A 20 -26.05 -20.11 13.24
C ALA A 20 -25.13 -18.91 13.48
N SER A 21 -24.00 -19.13 14.17
CA SER A 21 -22.93 -18.16 14.30
C SER A 21 -22.33 -17.90 12.92
N LEU A 22 -22.74 -16.82 12.27
CA LEU A 22 -22.11 -16.32 11.04
C LEU A 22 -20.69 -15.88 11.45
N LEU A 23 -19.69 -16.71 11.18
CA LEU A 23 -18.30 -16.35 11.29
C LEU A 23 -18.02 -15.32 10.18
N ILE A 24 -18.08 -14.04 10.53
CA ILE A 24 -17.61 -12.96 9.67
C ILE A 24 -16.09 -13.05 9.68
N THR A 25 -15.54 -13.76 8.70
CA THR A 25 -14.10 -13.76 8.44
C THR A 25 -13.73 -12.40 7.84
N SER A 26 -13.30 -11.48 8.70
CA SER A 26 -12.66 -10.24 8.21
C SER A 26 -11.38 -10.63 7.49
N PRO A 27 -11.11 -10.09 6.27
CA PRO A 27 -9.85 -10.30 5.60
C PRO A 27 -8.73 -9.74 6.49
N ALA A 28 -7.92 -10.61 7.04
CA ALA A 28 -6.73 -10.22 7.77
C ALA A 28 -5.64 -9.91 6.75
N TRP A 29 -5.42 -8.63 6.43
CA TRP A 29 -4.23 -8.24 5.69
C TRP A 29 -3.00 -8.51 6.54
N THR A 30 -2.06 -9.28 6.00
CA THR A 30 -0.77 -9.46 6.65
C THR A 30 -0.04 -8.12 6.64
N ALA A 31 0.35 -7.66 7.83
CA ALA A 31 1.11 -6.42 7.95
C ALA A 31 2.46 -6.57 7.22
N THR A 32 2.74 -5.65 6.30
CA THR A 32 3.97 -5.63 5.52
C THR A 32 4.85 -4.49 6.01
N GLN A 33 5.98 -4.84 6.63
CA GLN A 33 7.03 -3.88 6.94
C GLN A 33 7.62 -3.40 5.62
N VAL A 34 7.44 -2.12 5.28
CA VAL A 34 7.95 -1.55 4.03
C VAL A 34 9.45 -1.42 4.10
N ASP A 35 10.12 -2.05 3.15
CA ASP A 35 11.55 -1.89 2.88
C ASP A 35 11.74 -1.35 1.46
N LEU A 36 12.54 -0.31 1.31
CA LEU A 36 12.83 0.32 0.04
C LEU A 36 14.23 0.96 0.10
N THR A 37 15.09 0.53 -0.80
CA THR A 37 16.43 1.06 -1.00
C THR A 37 16.53 1.70 -2.37
N THR A 38 17.33 2.75 -2.47
CA THR A 38 17.55 3.48 -3.72
C THR A 38 19.02 3.63 -4.01
N THR A 39 19.37 3.54 -5.29
CA THR A 39 20.68 3.86 -5.83
C THR A 39 20.53 4.87 -6.95
N VAL A 40 21.49 5.77 -7.08
CA VAL A 40 21.57 6.73 -8.18
C VAL A 40 22.84 6.47 -8.96
N GLN A 41 22.71 6.34 -10.28
CA GLN A 41 23.81 6.05 -11.19
C GLN A 41 23.93 7.17 -12.23
N GLY A 42 25.14 7.59 -12.51
CA GLY A 42 25.43 8.70 -13.43
C GLY A 42 25.39 10.07 -12.77
N GLU A 43 26.28 10.96 -13.17
CA GLU A 43 26.39 12.30 -12.57
C GLU A 43 25.51 13.33 -13.27
N LEU A 44 25.62 13.44 -14.61
CA LEU A 44 24.93 14.48 -15.39
C LEU A 44 23.59 13.99 -15.99
N ARG A 45 23.43 12.68 -16.11
CA ARG A 45 22.19 12.03 -16.57
C ARG A 45 21.84 10.89 -15.61
N PRO A 46 21.50 11.21 -14.36
CA PRO A 46 21.30 10.19 -13.36
C PRO A 46 20.08 9.33 -13.66
N THR A 47 20.21 8.04 -13.34
CA THR A 47 19.12 7.08 -13.25
C THR A 47 18.94 6.71 -11.80
N ILE A 48 17.72 6.77 -11.33
CA ILE A 48 17.32 6.38 -9.97
C ILE A 48 16.72 4.99 -10.05
N GLU A 49 17.32 4.04 -9.37
CA GLU A 49 16.84 2.68 -9.25
C GLU A 49 16.41 2.40 -7.82
N GLY A 50 15.34 1.66 -7.64
CA GLY A 50 14.87 1.26 -6.33
C GLY A 50 14.55 -0.22 -6.26
N ASN A 51 14.93 -0.84 -5.14
CA ASN A 51 14.52 -2.19 -4.77
C ASN A 51 13.61 -2.11 -3.56
N CYS A 52 12.50 -2.84 -3.60
CA CYS A 52 11.50 -2.78 -2.54
C CYS A 52 10.73 -4.11 -2.41
N ASN A 53 10.04 -4.26 -1.30
CA ASN A 53 9.12 -5.38 -1.05
C ASN A 53 7.65 -5.01 -1.28
N LEU A 54 7.41 -3.96 -2.06
CA LEU A 54 6.06 -3.52 -2.40
C LEU A 54 5.42 -4.44 -3.45
N PRO A 55 4.08 -4.56 -3.49
CA PRO A 55 3.39 -5.39 -4.49
C PRO A 55 3.69 -4.94 -5.92
N ASP A 56 3.80 -5.90 -6.83
CA ASP A 56 3.92 -5.63 -8.27
C ASP A 56 2.72 -4.84 -8.79
N GLY A 57 2.98 -3.90 -9.70
CA GLY A 57 1.98 -2.96 -10.20
C GLY A 57 1.69 -1.79 -9.27
N MET A 58 2.33 -1.72 -8.09
CA MET A 58 2.15 -0.57 -7.21
C MET A 58 2.69 0.69 -7.85
N LYS A 59 1.82 1.69 -7.96
CA LYS A 59 2.15 2.99 -8.57
C LYS A 59 2.86 3.89 -7.57
N LEU A 60 4.01 4.38 -7.99
CA LEU A 60 4.83 5.33 -7.27
C LEU A 60 5.02 6.61 -8.12
N ILE A 61 5.33 7.70 -7.45
CA ILE A 61 5.80 8.94 -8.07
C ILE A 61 7.20 9.20 -7.52
N VAL A 62 8.16 9.32 -8.41
CA VAL A 62 9.51 9.75 -8.09
C VAL A 62 9.63 11.22 -8.44
N ARG A 63 9.72 12.04 -7.41
CA ARG A 63 9.91 13.48 -7.51
C ARG A 63 11.37 13.83 -7.31
N VAL A 64 11.95 14.54 -8.24
CA VAL A 64 13.31 15.07 -8.14
C VAL A 64 13.24 16.58 -8.18
N THR A 65 13.86 17.22 -7.19
CA THR A 65 13.89 18.67 -7.08
C THR A 65 15.30 19.17 -6.80
N ARG A 66 15.64 20.34 -7.32
CA ARG A 66 16.84 21.08 -6.96
C ARG A 66 16.46 22.50 -6.57
N LYS A 67 16.84 22.87 -5.38
CA LYS A 67 16.43 24.15 -4.76
C LYS A 67 17.02 25.37 -5.50
N GLU A 68 18.31 25.27 -5.90
CA GLU A 68 19.06 26.36 -6.50
C GLU A 68 18.62 26.69 -7.94
N SER A 69 18.03 25.72 -8.68
CA SER A 69 17.63 25.92 -10.07
C SER A 69 16.12 25.85 -10.31
N ALA A 70 15.33 25.73 -9.25
CA ALA A 70 13.89 25.45 -9.33
C ALA A 70 13.56 24.24 -10.21
N PHE A 71 14.53 23.32 -10.44
CA PHE A 71 14.30 22.09 -11.16
C PHE A 71 13.29 21.22 -10.42
N LYS A 72 12.33 20.71 -11.15
CA LYS A 72 11.35 19.76 -10.63
C LYS A 72 10.98 18.76 -11.74
N SER A 73 11.05 17.49 -11.41
CA SER A 73 10.57 16.38 -12.24
C SER A 73 9.71 15.46 -11.39
N ASP A 74 8.50 15.17 -11.83
CA ASP A 74 7.59 14.19 -11.23
C ASP A 74 7.39 13.06 -12.25
N THR A 75 7.95 11.89 -11.96
CA THR A 75 7.89 10.73 -12.86
C THR A 75 7.09 9.61 -12.23
N PRO A 76 5.94 9.23 -12.83
CA PRO A 76 5.21 8.06 -12.38
C PRO A 76 5.94 6.78 -12.81
N VAL A 77 6.00 5.80 -11.90
CA VAL A 77 6.56 4.46 -12.13
C VAL A 77 5.70 3.40 -11.48
N GLU A 78 5.88 2.17 -11.92
CA GLU A 78 5.23 1.00 -11.33
C GLU A 78 6.30 0.02 -10.84
N VAL A 79 6.05 -0.61 -9.70
CA VAL A 79 6.89 -1.67 -9.17
C VAL A 79 6.72 -2.92 -10.03
N GLN A 80 7.84 -3.51 -10.45
CA GLN A 80 7.89 -4.76 -11.20
C GLN A 80 8.93 -5.68 -10.58
N SER A 81 8.50 -6.84 -10.11
CA SER A 81 9.37 -7.82 -9.43
C SER A 81 10.19 -7.20 -8.28
N GLY A 82 9.55 -6.31 -7.51
CA GLY A 82 10.21 -5.62 -6.40
C GLY A 82 11.21 -4.54 -6.82
N HIS A 83 11.16 -4.08 -8.07
CA HIS A 83 12.10 -3.10 -8.62
C HIS A 83 11.37 -1.99 -9.37
N PHE A 84 11.97 -0.80 -9.43
CA PHE A 84 11.57 0.30 -10.31
C PHE A 84 12.79 1.12 -10.72
N ALA A 85 12.70 1.82 -11.87
CA ALA A 85 13.75 2.69 -12.35
C ALA A 85 13.16 3.95 -12.99
N VAL A 86 13.84 5.07 -12.82
CA VAL A 86 13.54 6.37 -13.41
C VAL A 86 14.80 6.98 -14.00
N GLY A 87 14.74 7.39 -15.24
CA GLY A 87 15.86 8.07 -15.87
C GLY A 87 16.07 7.63 -17.32
N PRO A 88 17.08 8.15 -17.98
CA PRO A 88 17.99 9.19 -17.47
C PRO A 88 17.26 10.52 -17.23
N LEU A 89 17.53 11.16 -16.09
CA LEU A 89 16.97 12.47 -15.77
C LEU A 89 17.69 13.56 -16.58
N MET A 90 16.89 14.49 -17.14
CA MET A 90 17.38 15.57 -17.97
C MET A 90 16.61 16.86 -17.69
N GLN A 91 17.24 17.99 -17.92
CA GLN A 91 16.59 19.30 -17.87
C GLN A 91 16.24 19.72 -19.32
N GLY A 92 15.03 19.37 -19.77
CA GLY A 92 14.69 19.43 -21.18
C GLY A 92 15.51 18.43 -21.98
N ASN A 93 16.31 18.90 -22.93
CA ASN A 93 17.24 18.07 -23.71
C ASN A 93 18.69 18.14 -23.21
N ALA A 94 18.95 18.89 -22.14
CA ALA A 94 20.26 19.07 -21.56
C ALA A 94 20.48 18.15 -20.35
N GLU A 95 21.73 17.94 -20.01
CA GLU A 95 22.15 17.28 -18.79
C GLU A 95 21.76 18.09 -17.56
N LEU A 96 21.68 17.43 -16.41
CA LEU A 96 21.45 18.14 -15.17
C LEU A 96 22.66 18.97 -14.78
N ASN A 97 22.42 20.13 -14.20
CA ASN A 97 23.50 20.95 -13.64
C ASN A 97 24.10 20.24 -12.42
N PRO A 98 25.42 20.31 -12.21
CA PRO A 98 26.03 19.81 -10.98
C PRO A 98 25.42 20.44 -9.73
N GLY A 99 25.23 19.65 -8.67
CA GLY A 99 24.69 20.12 -7.39
C GLY A 99 23.88 19.05 -6.69
N GLU A 100 23.32 19.40 -5.53
CA GLU A 100 22.51 18.50 -4.71
C GLU A 100 21.05 18.44 -5.21
N TYR A 101 20.56 17.26 -5.39
CA TYR A 101 19.18 16.97 -5.78
C TYR A 101 18.49 16.19 -4.67
N HIS A 102 17.25 16.62 -4.37
CA HIS A 102 16.38 15.91 -3.43
C HIS A 102 15.45 14.98 -4.20
N VAL A 103 15.44 13.74 -3.80
CA VAL A 103 14.56 12.71 -4.35
C VAL A 103 13.51 12.35 -3.32
N GLU A 104 12.25 12.46 -3.70
CA GLU A 104 11.12 11.99 -2.92
C GLU A 104 10.39 10.89 -3.69
N ILE A 105 10.34 9.71 -3.12
CA ILE A 105 9.59 8.58 -3.67
C ILE A 105 8.34 8.40 -2.82
N MET A 106 7.19 8.50 -3.44
CA MET A 106 5.91 8.37 -2.76
C MET A 106 4.97 7.45 -3.54
N SER A 107 4.19 6.65 -2.83
CA SER A 107 3.09 5.93 -3.48
C SER A 107 1.95 6.89 -3.81
N VAL A 108 1.21 6.61 -4.88
CA VAL A 108 -0.07 7.29 -5.10
C VAL A 108 -1.06 6.90 -4.01
N HIS A 109 -2.16 7.63 -3.89
CA HIS A 109 -3.16 7.35 -2.86
C HIS A 109 -3.67 5.90 -3.01
N PRO A 110 -3.90 5.16 -1.90
CA PRO A 110 -4.32 3.76 -1.97
C PRO A 110 -5.56 3.50 -2.84
N THR A 111 -6.52 4.43 -2.91
CA THR A 111 -7.69 4.31 -3.79
C THR A 111 -7.36 4.36 -5.28
N ASP A 112 -6.24 4.98 -5.64
CA ASP A 112 -5.79 5.18 -7.03
C ASP A 112 -4.83 4.05 -7.49
N GLN A 113 -4.55 3.12 -6.58
CA GLN A 113 -3.78 1.92 -6.88
C GLN A 113 -4.61 0.90 -7.66
N PRO A 114 -3.97 0.04 -8.47
CA PRO A 114 -4.65 -1.09 -9.10
C PRO A 114 -5.36 -1.98 -8.10
N GLU A 115 -6.41 -2.66 -8.53
CA GLU A 115 -7.21 -3.53 -7.65
C GLU A 115 -6.39 -4.62 -6.96
N ALA A 116 -5.48 -5.27 -7.68
CA ALA A 116 -4.58 -6.28 -7.13
C ALA A 116 -3.69 -5.71 -6.02
N VAL A 117 -3.18 -4.49 -6.19
CA VAL A 117 -2.38 -3.79 -5.18
C VAL A 117 -3.25 -3.46 -3.97
N ARG A 118 -4.47 -2.93 -4.18
CA ARG A 118 -5.42 -2.65 -3.09
C ARG A 118 -5.81 -3.89 -2.31
N ALA A 119 -5.94 -5.04 -2.98
CA ALA A 119 -6.18 -6.31 -2.31
C ALA A 119 -5.03 -6.71 -1.38
N ALA A 120 -3.78 -6.42 -1.78
CA ALA A 120 -2.58 -6.73 -0.98
C ALA A 120 -2.36 -5.73 0.17
N ILE A 121 -2.46 -4.43 -0.08
CA ILE A 121 -2.16 -3.39 0.91
C ILE A 121 -3.37 -2.93 1.74
N GLY A 122 -4.58 -3.30 1.33
CA GLY A 122 -5.84 -2.80 1.89
C GLY A 122 -6.32 -1.52 1.22
N GLN A 123 -7.63 -1.25 1.27
CA GLN A 123 -8.28 -0.12 0.61
C GLN A 123 -7.74 1.27 1.03
N LYS A 124 -7.14 1.34 2.20
CA LYS A 124 -6.52 2.55 2.76
C LYS A 124 -5.03 2.38 3.03
N GLY A 125 -4.40 1.33 2.48
CA GLY A 125 -2.99 1.02 2.71
C GLY A 125 -2.68 0.52 4.13
N GLN A 126 -3.68 0.00 4.85
CA GLN A 126 -3.54 -0.37 6.27
C GLN A 126 -2.58 -1.53 6.53
N ALA A 127 -2.25 -2.33 5.52
CA ALA A 127 -1.23 -3.37 5.64
C ALA A 127 0.20 -2.81 5.59
N LEU A 128 0.40 -1.60 5.07
CA LEU A 128 1.72 -0.97 4.99
C LEU A 128 2.14 -0.44 6.36
N GLN A 129 3.32 -0.84 6.82
CA GLN A 129 3.86 -0.44 8.12
C GLN A 129 5.34 -0.07 8.01
N GLY A 130 5.87 0.58 9.03
CA GLY A 130 7.29 0.89 9.17
C GLY A 130 7.66 2.36 9.01
N ALA A 131 8.96 2.63 9.14
CA ALA A 131 9.51 3.99 9.14
C ALA A 131 9.31 4.76 7.81
N LEU A 132 9.16 4.02 6.71
CA LEU A 132 8.94 4.57 5.37
C LEU A 132 7.47 4.83 5.05
N THR A 133 6.58 4.66 6.02
CA THR A 133 5.15 4.93 5.83
C THR A 133 4.74 6.24 6.50
N ARG A 134 3.71 6.86 5.93
CA ARG A 134 3.06 8.05 6.50
C ARG A 134 1.56 7.85 6.50
N ARG A 135 0.94 8.19 7.62
CA ARG A 135 -0.52 8.12 7.76
C ARG A 135 -1.10 9.52 7.79
N TYR A 136 -2.02 9.77 6.89
CA TYR A 136 -2.74 11.03 6.80
C TYR A 136 -4.18 10.81 6.36
N SER A 137 -5.14 11.48 7.00
CA SER A 137 -6.57 11.38 6.67
C SER A 137 -7.11 9.94 6.59
N GLY A 138 -6.58 9.05 7.46
CA GLY A 138 -7.02 7.66 7.54
C GLY A 138 -6.45 6.71 6.48
N ALA A 139 -5.61 7.20 5.56
CA ALA A 139 -4.87 6.39 4.59
C ALA A 139 -3.38 6.32 4.95
N THR A 140 -2.73 5.23 4.54
CA THR A 140 -1.29 5.00 4.72
C THR A 140 -0.63 4.90 3.35
N TRP A 141 0.45 5.64 3.15
CA TRP A 141 1.27 5.64 1.94
C TRP A 141 2.75 5.48 2.26
N VAL A 142 3.49 5.08 1.26
CA VAL A 142 4.95 5.01 1.34
C VAL A 142 5.53 6.38 0.98
N ARG A 143 6.55 6.81 1.73
CA ARG A 143 7.30 8.02 1.46
C ARG A 143 8.76 7.86 1.87
N VAL A 144 9.65 8.01 0.92
CA VAL A 144 11.09 7.94 1.10
C VAL A 144 11.72 9.25 0.62
N LEU A 145 12.68 9.74 1.35
CA LEU A 145 13.46 10.93 1.00
C LEU A 145 14.94 10.55 0.96
N THR A 146 15.62 10.94 -0.11
CA THR A 146 17.07 10.78 -0.27
C THR A 146 17.64 11.96 -1.06
N THR A 147 18.95 12.05 -1.16
CA THR A 147 19.66 13.08 -1.95
C THR A 147 20.78 12.43 -2.75
N PHE A 148 21.18 13.07 -3.80
CA PHE A 148 22.37 12.74 -4.58
C PHE A 148 23.06 13.99 -5.10
#